data_a1dd6321099d72a93afbb687494b4836
#
_entry.id   a1dd6321099d72a93afbb687494b4836
#
_cell.length_a   1.000
_cell.length_b   1.000
_cell.length_c   1.000
_cell.angle_alpha   90.00
_cell.angle_beta   90.00
_cell.angle_gamma   90.00
#
_symmetry.space_group_name_H-M   'P 1'
#
loop_
_entity.id
_entity.type
_entity.pdbx_description
1 polymer ?
#
loop_
_entity_poly.entity_id
_entity_poly.type
_entity_poly.pdbx_seq_one_letter_code
_entity_poly.pdbx_strand_id
1 'polypeptide(L)'
;MAVSDSVSRNRIEDLSSGRVRRALRAVRERGLANVIALARQHGLRGSCAFAANNVRHIVAHRIALGWDRRHGVDTAGSIQLDTLTIAGPNQKFGNECVCTSPRSFDFMMRSLPRSVAGYTFVDVGSGKSRTLLLASRYDFARIVGVEFAHELVECSKRNIARFRSDWQRCRDLAVVEADAAQFAFPETPLVLFFYNPFTRDVFDGVLANIVKSLRTKPRDCTIIYGSSSHNAIDWAKPAILASGCFAQVPAGEMPFYFDAVRSVRFAVFRAVTPA
;
A
#
# COMPACT_ATOMS: atom_id res chain seq x y z
N MET A 1 2.68 -21.78 23.16
CA MET A 1 2.55 -20.47 22.46
C MET A 1 3.82 -20.03 21.72
N ALA A 2 5.04 -20.36 22.17
CA ALA A 2 6.29 -19.88 21.53
C ALA A 2 6.65 -20.56 20.18
N VAL A 3 6.20 -21.79 19.93
CA VAL A 3 6.52 -22.57 18.71
C VAL A 3 5.73 -22.08 17.49
N SER A 4 4.50 -21.60 17.67
CA SER A 4 3.66 -21.05 16.56
C SER A 4 4.22 -19.73 16.00
N ASP A 5 4.79 -18.89 16.87
CA ASP A 5 5.35 -17.58 16.47
C ASP A 5 6.64 -17.71 15.66
N SER A 6 7.45 -18.73 15.91
CA SER A 6 8.69 -18.96 15.16
C SER A 6 8.43 -19.47 13.73
N VAL A 7 7.41 -20.29 13.56
CA VAL A 7 7.01 -20.85 12.25
C VAL A 7 6.41 -19.75 11.37
N SER A 8 5.59 -18.85 11.93
CA SER A 8 5.03 -17.72 11.18
C SER A 8 6.10 -16.69 10.77
N ARG A 9 7.06 -16.39 11.66
CA ARG A 9 8.19 -15.49 11.32
C ARG A 9 9.06 -16.06 10.20
N ASN A 10 9.46 -17.32 10.31
CA ASN A 10 10.29 -17.94 9.28
C ASN A 10 9.57 -18.02 7.93
N ARG A 11 8.24 -18.18 7.93
CA ARG A 11 7.45 -18.28 6.70
C ARG A 11 7.34 -16.95 5.98
N ILE A 12 7.13 -15.84 6.70
CA ILE A 12 7.03 -14.49 6.11
C ILE A 12 8.42 -13.97 5.70
N GLU A 13 9.45 -14.20 6.50
CA GLU A 13 10.85 -13.88 6.14
C GLU A 13 11.31 -14.68 4.93
N ASP A 14 10.94 -15.94 4.82
CA ASP A 14 11.28 -16.81 3.70
C ASP A 14 10.54 -16.39 2.41
N LEU A 15 9.27 -16.00 2.50
CA LEU A 15 8.48 -15.52 1.36
C LEU A 15 8.96 -14.15 0.85
N SER A 16 9.31 -13.23 1.73
CA SER A 16 9.83 -11.91 1.35
C SER A 16 11.27 -11.96 0.80
N SER A 17 12.10 -12.87 1.33
CA SER A 17 13.48 -13.11 0.87
C SER A 17 13.56 -14.00 -0.37
N GLY A 18 12.57 -14.87 -0.57
CA GLY A 18 12.61 -15.90 -1.60
C GLY A 18 12.66 -15.38 -3.05
N ARG A 19 12.06 -14.22 -3.33
CA ARG A 19 12.13 -13.59 -4.67
C ARG A 19 13.45 -12.86 -4.89
N VAL A 20 13.90 -12.12 -3.89
CA VAL A 20 15.19 -11.42 -3.97
C VAL A 20 16.33 -12.44 -4.03
N ARG A 21 16.27 -13.52 -3.24
CA ARG A 21 17.22 -14.63 -3.32
C ARG A 21 17.14 -15.35 -4.67
N ARG A 22 15.94 -15.62 -5.21
CA ARG A 22 15.78 -16.21 -6.56
C ARG A 22 16.29 -15.28 -7.65
N ALA A 23 15.99 -13.98 -7.58
CA ALA A 23 16.51 -13.01 -8.55
C ALA A 23 18.04 -12.90 -8.47
N LEU A 24 18.62 -12.81 -7.27
CA LEU A 24 20.08 -12.79 -7.08
C LEU A 24 20.74 -14.12 -7.47
N ARG A 25 20.09 -15.25 -7.19
CA ARG A 25 20.56 -16.59 -7.60
C ARG A 25 20.45 -16.76 -9.10
N ALA A 26 19.36 -16.31 -9.72
CA ALA A 26 19.20 -16.31 -11.17
C ALA A 26 20.24 -15.45 -11.89
N VAL A 27 20.60 -14.31 -11.32
CA VAL A 27 21.69 -13.45 -11.83
C VAL A 27 23.06 -14.13 -11.66
N ARG A 28 23.28 -14.86 -10.56
CA ARG A 28 24.54 -15.55 -10.26
C ARG A 28 24.71 -16.87 -11.02
N GLU A 29 23.63 -17.66 -11.18
CA GLU A 29 23.68 -19.00 -11.77
C GLU A 29 23.52 -18.99 -13.31
N ARG A 30 22.97 -17.94 -13.87
CA ARG A 30 22.64 -17.87 -15.30
C ARG A 30 23.55 -16.96 -16.13
N GLY A 31 24.64 -16.47 -15.57
CA GLY A 31 25.79 -15.84 -16.26
C GLY A 31 25.53 -15.13 -17.59
N LEU A 32 26.60 -14.92 -18.33
CA LEU A 32 26.65 -14.21 -19.62
C LEU A 32 25.64 -14.74 -20.66
N ALA A 33 25.31 -16.03 -20.63
CA ALA A 33 24.38 -16.66 -21.58
C ALA A 33 22.95 -16.07 -21.52
N ASN A 34 22.48 -15.68 -20.33
CA ASN A 34 21.16 -15.07 -20.22
C ASN A 34 21.14 -13.59 -20.55
N VAL A 35 22.23 -12.87 -20.31
CA VAL A 35 22.37 -11.50 -20.79
C VAL A 35 22.32 -11.48 -22.32
N ILE A 36 22.97 -12.44 -22.97
CA ILE A 36 22.94 -12.60 -24.42
C ILE A 36 21.55 -13.02 -24.91
N ALA A 37 20.85 -13.92 -24.22
CA ALA A 37 19.48 -14.33 -24.55
C ALA A 37 18.49 -13.18 -24.39
N LEU A 38 18.58 -12.40 -23.32
CA LEU A 38 17.78 -11.19 -23.10
C LEU A 38 18.09 -10.12 -24.16
N ALA A 39 19.38 -9.93 -24.51
CA ALA A 39 19.78 -9.00 -25.56
C ALA A 39 19.24 -9.39 -26.93
N ARG A 40 19.17 -10.69 -27.22
CA ARG A 40 18.56 -11.21 -28.45
C ARG A 40 17.04 -11.04 -28.48
N GLN A 41 16.38 -11.18 -27.34
CA GLN A 41 14.92 -11.13 -27.23
C GLN A 41 14.37 -9.69 -27.16
N HIS A 42 15.07 -8.75 -26.50
CA HIS A 42 14.61 -7.39 -26.22
C HIS A 42 15.51 -6.29 -26.81
N GLY A 43 16.58 -6.64 -27.49
CA GLY A 43 17.60 -5.72 -27.97
C GLY A 43 18.44 -5.12 -26.83
N LEU A 44 19.53 -4.42 -27.17
CA LEU A 44 20.41 -3.81 -26.17
C LEU A 44 19.71 -2.80 -25.27
N ARG A 45 18.82 -1.97 -25.84
CA ARG A 45 18.04 -0.98 -25.05
C ARG A 45 17.08 -1.64 -24.06
N GLY A 46 16.39 -2.70 -24.46
CA GLY A 46 15.50 -3.47 -23.58
C GLY A 46 16.26 -4.17 -22.45
N SER A 47 17.43 -4.71 -22.73
CA SER A 47 18.29 -5.36 -21.73
C SER A 47 18.85 -4.36 -20.72
N CYS A 48 19.26 -3.17 -21.16
CA CYS A 48 19.67 -2.09 -20.24
C CYS A 48 18.51 -1.60 -19.36
N ALA A 49 17.31 -1.45 -19.94
CA ALA A 49 16.12 -1.07 -19.19
C ALA A 49 15.74 -2.14 -18.13
N PHE A 50 15.82 -3.42 -18.49
CA PHE A 50 15.59 -4.53 -17.57
C PHE A 50 16.62 -4.57 -16.43
N ALA A 51 17.90 -4.41 -16.74
CA ALA A 51 18.99 -4.36 -15.75
C ALA A 51 18.80 -3.16 -14.80
N ALA A 52 18.51 -1.98 -15.35
CA ALA A 52 18.26 -0.78 -14.57
C ALA A 52 17.05 -0.94 -13.65
N ASN A 53 15.97 -1.58 -14.13
CA ASN A 53 14.79 -1.88 -13.30
C ASN A 53 15.13 -2.86 -12.16
N ASN A 54 15.91 -3.90 -12.41
CA ASN A 54 16.34 -4.83 -11.37
C ASN A 54 17.21 -4.15 -10.31
N VAL A 55 18.14 -3.28 -10.71
CA VAL A 55 18.95 -2.49 -9.77
C VAL A 55 18.06 -1.60 -8.92
N ARG A 56 17.08 -0.93 -9.52
CA ARG A 56 16.10 -0.10 -8.78
C ARG A 56 15.34 -0.92 -7.74
N HIS A 57 14.86 -2.12 -8.09
CA HIS A 57 14.16 -3.00 -7.14
C HIS A 57 15.06 -3.41 -5.97
N ILE A 58 16.34 -3.74 -6.23
CA ILE A 58 17.30 -4.07 -5.18
C ILE A 58 17.54 -2.87 -4.25
N VAL A 59 17.75 -1.69 -4.82
CA VAL A 59 17.97 -0.46 -4.03
C VAL A 59 16.75 -0.13 -3.18
N ALA A 60 15.56 -0.16 -3.77
CA ALA A 60 14.33 0.11 -3.03
C ALA A 60 14.08 -0.90 -1.89
N HIS A 61 14.33 -2.18 -2.16
CA HIS A 61 14.22 -3.20 -1.12
C HIS A 61 15.22 -2.96 0.03
N ARG A 62 16.46 -2.59 -0.27
CA ARG A 62 17.45 -2.23 0.75
C ARG A 62 17.06 -0.99 1.55
N ILE A 63 16.50 0.03 0.90
CA ILE A 63 15.98 1.23 1.57
C ILE A 63 14.82 0.83 2.50
N ALA A 64 13.90 0.00 2.03
CA ALA A 64 12.77 -0.48 2.82
C ALA A 64 13.22 -1.30 4.05
N LEU A 65 14.18 -2.21 3.88
CA LEU A 65 14.79 -2.97 4.99
C LEU A 65 15.56 -2.06 5.96
N GLY A 66 16.22 -1.03 5.46
CA GLY A 66 16.92 -0.04 6.28
C GLY A 66 15.94 0.74 7.17
N TRP A 67 14.78 1.10 6.63
CA TRP A 67 13.70 1.73 7.38
C TRP A 67 13.16 0.79 8.47
N ASP A 68 12.87 -0.47 8.11
CA ASP A 68 12.38 -1.48 9.04
C ASP A 68 13.34 -1.71 10.21
N ARG A 69 14.63 -1.88 9.91
CA ARG A 69 15.67 -2.05 10.95
C ARG A 69 15.74 -0.86 11.90
N ARG A 70 15.64 0.37 11.38
CA ARG A 70 15.67 1.59 12.19
C ARG A 70 14.50 1.68 13.16
N HIS A 71 13.33 1.16 12.79
CA HIS A 71 12.09 1.26 13.56
C HIS A 71 11.71 -0.05 14.28
N GLY A 72 12.49 -1.12 14.13
CA GLY A 72 12.22 -2.41 14.77
C GLY A 72 10.99 -3.14 14.26
N VAL A 73 10.62 -2.93 12.99
CA VAL A 73 9.41 -3.48 12.36
C VAL A 73 9.73 -4.37 11.16
N ASP A 74 8.73 -5.08 10.65
CA ASP A 74 8.77 -5.91 9.43
C ASP A 74 7.67 -5.45 8.47
N THR A 75 7.96 -4.46 7.65
CA THR A 75 6.99 -3.95 6.67
C THR A 75 7.52 -4.03 5.24
N ALA A 76 8.81 -4.35 5.06
CA ALA A 76 9.45 -4.44 3.76
C ALA A 76 9.08 -5.73 3.00
N GLY A 77 9.42 -5.73 1.72
CA GLY A 77 9.19 -6.85 0.82
C GLY A 77 7.80 -6.83 0.18
N SER A 78 7.61 -7.75 -0.76
CA SER A 78 6.33 -8.00 -1.41
C SER A 78 5.89 -9.43 -1.13
N ILE A 79 4.61 -9.62 -0.85
CA ILE A 79 4.01 -10.91 -0.56
C ILE A 79 2.91 -11.18 -1.58
N GLN A 80 2.94 -12.38 -2.18
CA GLN A 80 1.90 -12.84 -3.09
C GLN A 80 0.73 -13.39 -2.29
N LEU A 81 -0.50 -13.04 -2.68
CA LEU A 81 -1.71 -13.43 -1.97
C LEU A 81 -2.01 -14.92 -2.02
N ASP A 82 -1.55 -15.62 -3.06
CA ASP A 82 -1.69 -17.07 -3.21
C ASP A 82 -0.98 -17.88 -2.11
N THR A 83 -0.10 -17.23 -1.36
CA THR A 83 0.65 -17.83 -0.25
C THR A 83 0.04 -17.55 1.13
N LEU A 84 -1.07 -16.77 1.18
CA LEU A 84 -1.70 -16.31 2.41
C LEU A 84 -3.04 -17.01 2.67
N THR A 85 -3.40 -17.10 3.94
CA THR A 85 -4.71 -17.59 4.37
C THR A 85 -5.70 -16.42 4.30
N ILE A 86 -6.64 -16.50 3.38
CA ILE A 86 -7.65 -15.47 3.16
C ILE A 86 -9.01 -16.12 3.30
N ALA A 87 -9.81 -15.61 4.22
CA ALA A 87 -11.19 -16.01 4.38
C ALA A 87 -12.09 -15.20 3.42
N GLY A 88 -12.88 -15.88 2.58
CA GLY A 88 -13.91 -15.25 1.77
C GLY A 88 -13.68 -15.33 0.25
N PRO A 89 -14.67 -14.88 -0.53
CA PRO A 89 -14.69 -15.05 -1.99
C PRO A 89 -13.71 -14.13 -2.74
N ASN A 90 -13.17 -13.09 -2.11
CA ASN A 90 -12.37 -12.04 -2.74
C ASN A 90 -10.86 -12.34 -2.80
N GLN A 91 -10.42 -13.55 -2.40
CA GLN A 91 -9.02 -13.97 -2.44
C GLN A 91 -8.35 -13.76 -3.80
N LYS A 92 -9.07 -14.00 -4.90
CA LYS A 92 -8.55 -13.93 -6.28
C LYS A 92 -8.37 -12.49 -6.79
N PHE A 93 -8.88 -11.50 -6.08
CA PHE A 93 -9.01 -10.12 -6.54
C PHE A 93 -8.10 -9.12 -5.81
N GLY A 94 -7.33 -9.58 -4.83
CA GLY A 94 -6.30 -8.76 -4.19
C GLY A 94 -5.06 -8.63 -5.08
N ASN A 95 -4.35 -7.53 -4.94
CA ASN A 95 -3.07 -7.30 -5.59
C ASN A 95 -1.91 -7.70 -4.66
N GLU A 96 -0.72 -7.87 -5.23
CA GLU A 96 0.50 -8.11 -4.46
C GLU A 96 0.68 -7.04 -3.37
N CYS A 97 0.91 -7.48 -2.13
CA CYS A 97 1.21 -6.57 -1.03
C CYS A 97 2.59 -5.94 -1.26
N VAL A 98 2.63 -4.64 -1.56
CA VAL A 98 3.85 -3.86 -1.78
C VAL A 98 3.85 -2.67 -0.83
N CYS A 99 4.93 -2.49 -0.07
CA CYS A 99 5.02 -1.38 0.86
C CYS A 99 5.18 -0.03 0.13
N THR A 100 4.43 0.97 0.55
CA THR A 100 4.57 2.35 0.09
C THR A 100 5.89 2.94 0.60
N SER A 101 6.64 3.64 -0.26
CA SER A 101 7.86 4.32 0.21
C SER A 101 7.50 5.54 1.08
N PRO A 102 8.31 5.85 2.12
CA PRO A 102 8.07 7.03 2.95
C PRO A 102 8.01 8.33 2.15
N ARG A 103 8.85 8.49 1.13
CA ARG A 103 8.87 9.69 0.28
C ARG A 103 7.60 9.84 -0.54
N SER A 104 7.15 8.76 -1.17
CA SER A 104 5.91 8.77 -1.97
C SER A 104 4.70 9.04 -1.08
N PHE A 105 4.66 8.44 0.10
CA PHE A 105 3.62 8.70 1.08
C PHE A 105 3.60 10.17 1.50
N ASP A 106 4.72 10.71 1.95
CA ASP A 106 4.82 12.12 2.37
C ASP A 106 4.43 13.09 1.24
N PHE A 107 4.75 12.74 -0.03
CA PHE A 107 4.35 13.56 -1.17
C PHE A 107 2.83 13.57 -1.36
N MET A 108 2.20 12.40 -1.33
CA MET A 108 0.73 12.28 -1.47
C MET A 108 0.00 13.01 -0.33
N MET A 109 0.53 12.94 0.88
CA MET A 109 -0.05 13.60 2.06
C MET A 109 -0.02 15.14 2.01
N ARG A 110 0.81 15.75 1.16
CA ARG A 110 0.82 17.22 0.96
C ARG A 110 -0.50 17.76 0.37
N SER A 111 -1.30 16.88 -0.22
CA SER A 111 -2.62 17.22 -0.78
C SER A 111 -3.72 17.31 0.27
N LEU A 112 -3.43 16.96 1.52
CA LEU A 112 -4.38 17.05 2.64
C LEU A 112 -4.58 18.50 3.11
N PRO A 113 -5.67 18.77 3.84
CA PRO A 113 -5.83 20.01 4.59
C PRO A 113 -4.65 20.27 5.54
N ARG A 114 -4.43 21.52 5.93
CA ARG A 114 -3.35 21.89 6.86
C ARG A 114 -3.46 21.18 8.22
N SER A 115 -4.67 20.90 8.66
CA SER A 115 -4.92 20.12 9.89
C SER A 115 -5.79 18.93 9.56
N VAL A 116 -5.41 17.78 10.11
CA VAL A 116 -6.18 16.52 10.09
C VAL A 116 -6.59 16.10 11.50
N ALA A 117 -6.50 17.03 12.46
CA ALA A 117 -6.99 16.82 13.81
C ALA A 117 -8.50 16.49 13.78
N GLY A 118 -8.89 15.41 14.47
CA GLY A 118 -10.27 14.92 14.45
C GLY A 118 -10.60 13.98 13.28
N TYR A 119 -9.72 13.85 12.27
CA TYR A 119 -9.93 12.89 11.17
C TYR A 119 -9.46 11.48 11.57
N THR A 120 -10.15 10.49 11.04
CA THR A 120 -9.65 9.11 11.03
C THR A 120 -8.98 8.83 9.68
N PHE A 121 -7.73 8.38 9.72
CA PHE A 121 -7.03 7.84 8.56
C PHE A 121 -7.36 6.35 8.42
N VAL A 122 -7.79 5.93 7.22
CA VAL A 122 -8.07 4.52 6.92
C VAL A 122 -7.25 4.08 5.73
N ASP A 123 -6.34 3.13 5.93
CA ASP A 123 -5.59 2.48 4.86
C ASP A 123 -6.33 1.22 4.44
N VAL A 124 -6.83 1.21 3.21
CA VAL A 124 -7.66 0.13 2.68
C VAL A 124 -6.79 -0.84 1.87
N GLY A 125 -6.60 -2.04 2.40
CA GLY A 125 -5.57 -2.97 1.97
C GLY A 125 -4.23 -2.64 2.61
N SER A 126 -4.19 -2.57 3.94
CA SER A 126 -3.05 -2.02 4.68
C SER A 126 -1.80 -2.91 4.70
N GLY A 127 -1.91 -4.15 4.24
CA GLY A 127 -0.80 -5.09 4.19
C GLY A 127 -0.13 -5.25 5.56
N LYS A 128 1.18 -5.06 5.64
CA LYS A 128 1.95 -5.07 6.88
C LYS A 128 1.93 -3.74 7.65
N SER A 129 1.04 -2.80 7.28
CA SER A 129 0.78 -1.52 7.96
C SER A 129 1.89 -0.48 7.92
N ARG A 130 2.82 -0.51 6.95
CA ARG A 130 3.81 0.57 6.83
C ARG A 130 3.15 1.94 6.73
N THR A 131 2.08 2.04 5.96
CA THR A 131 1.35 3.28 5.73
C THR A 131 0.74 3.82 7.02
N LEU A 132 0.23 2.95 7.92
CA LEU A 132 -0.26 3.36 9.23
C LEU A 132 0.85 3.97 10.08
N LEU A 133 2.02 3.33 10.08
CA LEU A 133 3.18 3.82 10.84
C LEU A 133 3.64 5.18 10.29
N LEU A 134 3.64 5.38 8.98
CA LEU A 134 3.97 6.67 8.35
C LEU A 134 2.90 7.74 8.65
N ALA A 135 1.61 7.36 8.60
CA ALA A 135 0.50 8.25 8.90
C ALA A 135 0.52 8.76 10.35
N SER A 136 1.13 7.99 11.28
CA SER A 136 1.23 8.39 12.68
C SER A 136 2.07 9.65 12.92
N ARG A 137 2.76 10.16 11.90
CA ARG A 137 3.43 11.47 11.91
C ARG A 137 2.44 12.65 11.96
N TYR A 138 1.23 12.43 11.49
CA TYR A 138 0.20 13.44 11.40
C TYR A 138 -0.73 13.38 12.62
N ASP A 139 -1.42 14.47 12.93
CA ASP A 139 -2.30 14.60 14.12
C ASP A 139 -3.68 14.01 13.88
N PHE A 140 -3.76 12.85 13.23
CA PHE A 140 -5.02 12.11 13.14
C PHE A 140 -5.53 11.74 14.53
N ALA A 141 -6.85 11.79 14.72
CA ALA A 141 -7.47 11.30 15.94
C ALA A 141 -7.29 9.78 16.07
N ARG A 142 -7.36 9.07 14.95
CA ARG A 142 -7.21 7.61 14.88
C ARG A 142 -6.68 7.19 13.52
N ILE A 143 -5.94 6.07 13.49
CA ILE A 143 -5.42 5.44 12.28
C ILE A 143 -5.83 3.97 12.25
N VAL A 144 -6.50 3.55 11.16
CA VAL A 144 -7.02 2.19 11.01
C VAL A 144 -6.53 1.58 9.70
N GLY A 145 -5.99 0.38 9.77
CA GLY A 145 -5.74 -0.46 8.60
C GLY A 145 -6.87 -1.46 8.42
N VAL A 146 -7.34 -1.62 7.20
CA VAL A 146 -8.29 -2.68 6.84
C VAL A 146 -7.53 -3.68 5.98
N GLU A 147 -7.43 -4.92 6.44
CA GLU A 147 -6.69 -5.98 5.76
C GLU A 147 -7.46 -7.30 5.90
N PHE A 148 -7.53 -8.10 4.84
CA PHE A 148 -8.29 -9.35 4.81
C PHE A 148 -7.42 -10.61 4.99
N ALA A 149 -6.11 -10.49 4.84
CA ALA A 149 -5.18 -11.62 5.00
C ALA A 149 -4.72 -11.74 6.45
N HIS A 150 -5.06 -12.86 7.09
CA HIS A 150 -4.79 -13.10 8.50
C HIS A 150 -3.32 -12.89 8.88
N GLU A 151 -2.39 -13.46 8.12
CA GLU A 151 -0.94 -13.37 8.40
C GLU A 151 -0.43 -11.91 8.31
N LEU A 152 -1.01 -11.10 7.41
CA LEU A 152 -0.68 -9.68 7.28
C LEU A 152 -1.22 -8.90 8.48
N VAL A 153 -2.43 -9.19 8.92
CA VAL A 153 -3.04 -8.59 10.13
C VAL A 153 -2.18 -8.88 11.36
N GLU A 154 -1.76 -10.13 11.57
CA GLU A 154 -0.90 -10.50 12.70
C GLU A 154 0.49 -9.83 12.62
N CYS A 155 1.06 -9.71 11.42
CA CYS A 155 2.29 -8.96 11.19
C CYS A 155 2.08 -7.48 11.54
N SER A 156 0.98 -6.89 11.10
CA SER A 156 0.60 -5.50 11.38
C SER A 156 0.46 -5.21 12.87
N LYS A 157 -0.23 -6.08 13.61
CA LYS A 157 -0.37 -5.96 15.08
C LYS A 157 1.00 -5.92 15.76
N ARG A 158 1.91 -6.80 15.36
CA ARG A 158 3.29 -6.80 15.88
C ARG A 158 4.05 -5.53 15.52
N ASN A 159 3.91 -5.03 14.30
CA ASN A 159 4.53 -3.80 13.84
C ASN A 159 4.03 -2.58 14.63
N ILE A 160 2.72 -2.45 14.81
CA ILE A 160 2.10 -1.38 15.59
C ILE A 160 2.58 -1.43 17.05
N ALA A 161 2.60 -2.62 17.65
CA ALA A 161 3.03 -2.79 19.04
C ALA A 161 4.49 -2.40 19.27
N ARG A 162 5.38 -2.64 18.29
CA ARG A 162 6.82 -2.38 18.39
C ARG A 162 7.21 -0.97 17.97
N PHE A 163 6.48 -0.38 17.06
CA PHE A 163 6.83 0.90 16.46
C PHE A 163 6.88 2.01 17.50
N ARG A 164 8.01 2.73 17.53
CA ARG A 164 8.19 3.96 18.33
C ARG A 164 9.01 4.94 17.51
N SER A 165 8.62 6.21 17.55
CA SER A 165 9.38 7.28 16.91
C SER A 165 9.08 8.62 17.57
N ASP A 166 10.08 9.48 17.65
CA ASP A 166 9.96 10.81 18.27
C ASP A 166 9.01 11.74 17.47
N TRP A 167 8.85 11.48 16.17
CA TRP A 167 7.94 12.23 15.33
C TRP A 167 6.51 11.68 15.33
N GLN A 168 6.21 10.62 16.07
CA GLN A 168 4.87 10.04 16.15
C GLN A 168 3.93 10.95 16.95
N ARG A 169 2.85 11.42 16.33
CA ARG A 169 1.81 12.26 16.92
C ARG A 169 0.57 11.44 17.27
N CYS A 170 0.04 10.68 16.33
CA CYS A 170 -1.05 9.77 16.59
C CYS A 170 -0.52 8.45 17.16
N ARG A 171 -1.10 7.99 18.28
CA ARG A 171 -0.77 6.72 18.94
C ARG A 171 -1.92 5.71 18.92
N ASP A 172 -3.11 6.14 18.51
CA ASP A 172 -4.27 5.26 18.33
C ASP A 172 -4.23 4.65 16.92
N LEU A 173 -3.46 3.56 16.81
CA LEU A 173 -3.30 2.76 15.59
C LEU A 173 -3.95 1.39 15.80
N ALA A 174 -4.77 0.97 14.86
CA ALA A 174 -5.38 -0.35 14.86
C ALA A 174 -5.33 -0.98 13.45
N VAL A 175 -5.37 -2.30 13.39
CA VAL A 175 -5.62 -3.06 12.16
C VAL A 175 -6.83 -3.95 12.39
N VAL A 176 -7.74 -3.97 11.42
CA VAL A 176 -8.98 -4.76 11.43
C VAL A 176 -8.88 -5.81 10.33
N GLU A 177 -9.09 -7.07 10.70
CA GLU A 177 -9.22 -8.16 9.74
C GLU A 177 -10.64 -8.12 9.16
N ALA A 178 -10.78 -7.62 7.95
CA ALA A 178 -12.08 -7.46 7.30
C ALA A 178 -11.98 -7.39 5.78
N ASP A 179 -13.06 -7.77 5.11
CA ASP A 179 -13.31 -7.41 3.71
C ASP A 179 -13.69 -5.93 3.65
N ALA A 180 -12.92 -5.14 2.90
CA ALA A 180 -13.13 -3.72 2.76
C ALA A 180 -14.50 -3.35 2.16
N ALA A 181 -15.09 -4.23 1.35
CA ALA A 181 -16.43 -4.03 0.80
C ALA A 181 -17.54 -4.12 1.87
N GLN A 182 -17.24 -4.71 3.03
CA GLN A 182 -18.16 -4.87 4.16
C GLN A 182 -17.72 -4.08 5.40
N PHE A 183 -16.60 -3.37 5.33
CA PHE A 183 -16.07 -2.62 6.46
C PHE A 183 -16.96 -1.44 6.84
N ALA A 184 -17.27 -1.32 8.13
CA ALA A 184 -18.00 -0.18 8.68
C ALA A 184 -17.07 1.03 8.81
N PHE A 185 -17.14 1.95 7.84
CA PHE A 185 -16.31 3.16 7.88
C PHE A 185 -16.67 4.07 9.06
N PRO A 186 -15.69 4.61 9.80
CA PRO A 186 -15.94 5.52 10.92
C PRO A 186 -16.78 6.72 10.51
N GLU A 187 -17.59 7.22 11.45
CA GLU A 187 -18.48 8.35 11.24
C GLU A 187 -17.80 9.73 11.44
N THR A 188 -16.53 9.73 11.82
CA THR A 188 -15.67 10.92 11.88
C THR A 188 -15.27 11.39 10.47
N PRO A 189 -14.77 12.61 10.29
CA PRO A 189 -14.09 13.01 9.06
C PRO A 189 -13.02 12.00 8.67
N LEU A 190 -12.87 11.71 7.36
CA LEU A 190 -12.07 10.58 6.86
C LEU A 190 -10.97 11.04 5.90
N VAL A 191 -9.81 10.39 6.01
CA VAL A 191 -8.83 10.27 4.94
C VAL A 191 -8.72 8.79 4.58
N LEU A 192 -9.16 8.42 3.39
CA LEU A 192 -9.11 7.07 2.86
C LEU A 192 -7.89 6.95 1.94
N PHE A 193 -7.01 6.04 2.23
CA PHE A 193 -5.81 5.79 1.46
C PHE A 193 -5.89 4.44 0.76
N PHE A 194 -5.59 4.44 -0.53
CA PHE A 194 -5.52 3.25 -1.37
C PHE A 194 -4.19 3.23 -2.10
N TYR A 195 -3.46 2.14 -2.02
CA TYR A 195 -2.26 1.94 -2.83
C TYR A 195 -2.43 0.72 -3.74
N ASN A 196 -3.38 0.82 -4.67
CA ASN A 196 -3.76 -0.25 -5.61
C ASN A 196 -4.00 -1.62 -4.93
N PRO A 197 -4.87 -1.70 -3.91
CA PRO A 197 -4.99 -2.90 -3.08
C PRO A 197 -5.70 -4.06 -3.77
N PHE A 198 -6.60 -3.80 -4.75
CA PHE A 198 -7.42 -4.83 -5.39
C PHE A 198 -7.74 -4.51 -6.84
N THR A 199 -8.37 -5.50 -7.51
CA THR A 199 -8.93 -5.33 -8.85
C THR A 199 -10.14 -4.39 -8.83
N ARG A 200 -10.57 -3.99 -10.03
CA ARG A 200 -11.71 -3.10 -10.22
C ARG A 200 -13.00 -3.64 -9.57
N ASP A 201 -13.27 -4.93 -9.73
CA ASP A 201 -14.54 -5.53 -9.24
C ASP A 201 -14.70 -5.37 -7.72
N VAL A 202 -13.61 -5.59 -6.96
CA VAL A 202 -13.64 -5.38 -5.50
C VAL A 202 -13.70 -3.90 -5.17
N PHE A 203 -12.95 -3.06 -5.91
CA PHE A 203 -12.95 -1.62 -5.68
C PHE A 203 -14.33 -1.00 -5.86
N ASP A 204 -15.10 -1.43 -6.87
CA ASP A 204 -16.45 -0.92 -7.11
C ASP A 204 -17.38 -1.23 -5.91
N GLY A 205 -17.25 -2.40 -5.28
CA GLY A 205 -17.96 -2.75 -4.04
C GLY A 205 -17.53 -1.90 -2.84
N VAL A 206 -16.24 -1.68 -2.68
CA VAL A 206 -15.69 -0.81 -1.61
C VAL A 206 -16.17 0.64 -1.80
N LEU A 207 -16.12 1.15 -3.02
CA LEU A 207 -16.59 2.50 -3.35
C LEU A 207 -18.10 2.66 -3.07
N ALA A 208 -18.91 1.66 -3.43
CA ALA A 208 -20.34 1.66 -3.13
C ALA A 208 -20.60 1.70 -1.61
N ASN A 209 -19.83 0.96 -0.82
CA ASN A 209 -19.89 0.99 0.63
C ASN A 209 -19.49 2.35 1.22
N ILE A 210 -18.43 2.98 0.71
CA ILE A 210 -18.02 4.34 1.11
C ILE A 210 -19.13 5.35 0.79
N VAL A 211 -19.67 5.32 -0.42
CA VAL A 211 -20.76 6.21 -0.85
C VAL A 211 -22.01 6.04 0.02
N LYS A 212 -22.39 4.79 0.31
CA LYS A 212 -23.50 4.49 1.24
C LYS A 212 -23.24 5.09 2.61
N SER A 213 -22.06 4.92 3.16
CA SER A 213 -21.65 5.46 4.46
C SER A 213 -21.72 7.00 4.49
N LEU A 214 -21.25 7.68 3.44
CA LEU A 214 -21.31 9.14 3.34
C LEU A 214 -22.73 9.68 3.15
N ARG A 215 -23.60 8.96 2.42
CA ARG A 215 -25.01 9.33 2.26
C ARG A 215 -25.80 9.15 3.56
N THR A 216 -25.49 8.11 4.32
CA THR A 216 -26.15 7.87 5.63
C THR A 216 -25.71 8.91 6.67
N LYS A 217 -24.42 9.25 6.68
CA LYS A 217 -23.85 10.26 7.58
C LYS A 217 -22.87 11.15 6.83
N PRO A 218 -23.34 12.29 6.29
CA PRO A 218 -22.50 13.23 5.56
C PRO A 218 -21.37 13.78 6.44
N ARG A 219 -20.15 13.77 5.90
CA ARG A 219 -18.94 14.23 6.57
C ARG A 219 -17.82 14.48 5.58
N ASP A 220 -16.81 15.23 5.98
CA ASP A 220 -15.61 15.40 5.19
C ASP A 220 -14.96 14.04 4.91
N CYS A 221 -14.64 13.79 3.65
CA CYS A 221 -13.93 12.60 3.23
C CYS A 221 -12.98 12.93 2.08
N THR A 222 -11.72 12.56 2.26
CA THR A 222 -10.70 12.67 1.22
C THR A 222 -10.24 11.28 0.82
N ILE A 223 -10.28 10.94 -0.46
CA ILE A 223 -9.68 9.73 -1.02
C ILE A 223 -8.32 10.11 -1.62
N ILE A 224 -7.27 9.41 -1.22
CA ILE A 224 -5.96 9.40 -1.88
C ILE A 224 -5.81 8.04 -2.54
N TYR A 225 -5.79 7.99 -3.86
CA TYR A 225 -5.57 6.77 -4.62
C TYR A 225 -4.22 6.82 -5.31
N GLY A 226 -3.28 5.99 -4.86
CA GLY A 226 -1.95 5.84 -5.43
C GLY A 226 -1.75 4.49 -6.10
N SER A 227 -0.87 4.43 -7.10
CA SER A 227 -0.48 3.20 -7.76
C SER A 227 0.88 3.30 -8.41
N SER A 228 1.66 2.23 -8.30
CA SER A 228 2.84 2.00 -9.12
C SER A 228 2.52 1.21 -10.42
N SER A 229 1.29 0.75 -10.57
CA SER A 229 0.78 0.14 -11.80
C SER A 229 0.21 1.21 -12.72
N HIS A 230 0.59 1.17 -14.02
CA HIS A 230 0.20 2.19 -14.99
C HIS A 230 -1.32 2.28 -15.20
N ASN A 231 -2.06 1.19 -15.01
CA ASN A 231 -3.47 1.09 -15.37
C ASN A 231 -4.46 1.33 -14.22
N ALA A 232 -4.02 1.25 -12.96
CA ALA A 232 -4.95 1.28 -11.83
C ALA A 232 -5.67 2.62 -11.68
N ILE A 233 -4.98 3.74 -11.84
CA ILE A 233 -5.59 5.07 -11.78
C ILE A 233 -6.55 5.32 -12.95
N ASP A 234 -6.28 4.74 -14.12
CA ASP A 234 -7.05 4.97 -15.32
C ASP A 234 -8.50 4.43 -15.21
N TRP A 235 -8.73 3.42 -14.37
CA TRP A 235 -10.08 2.92 -14.08
C TRP A 235 -10.62 3.41 -12.72
N ALA A 236 -9.78 3.61 -11.70
CA ALA A 236 -10.23 4.03 -10.38
C ALA A 236 -10.77 5.47 -10.39
N LYS A 237 -10.07 6.39 -11.07
CA LYS A 237 -10.48 7.78 -11.18
C LYS A 237 -11.88 7.95 -11.82
N PRO A 238 -12.18 7.40 -13.00
CA PRO A 238 -13.54 7.46 -13.57
C PRO A 238 -14.60 6.85 -12.63
N ALA A 239 -14.32 5.74 -11.96
CA ALA A 239 -15.25 5.11 -11.04
C ALA A 239 -15.59 6.03 -9.84
N ILE A 240 -14.56 6.64 -9.22
CA ILE A 240 -14.76 7.57 -8.11
C ILE A 240 -15.61 8.78 -8.55
N LEU A 241 -15.30 9.37 -9.69
CA LEU A 241 -16.04 10.53 -10.21
C LEU A 241 -17.48 10.17 -10.60
N ALA A 242 -17.68 9.01 -11.22
CA ALA A 242 -19.01 8.52 -11.61
C ALA A 242 -19.94 8.28 -10.42
N SER A 243 -19.40 8.10 -9.20
CA SER A 243 -20.20 7.97 -7.97
C SER A 243 -21.04 9.22 -7.65
N GLY A 244 -20.68 10.38 -8.20
CA GLY A 244 -21.31 11.68 -7.94
C GLY A 244 -21.06 12.24 -6.53
N CYS A 245 -20.30 11.51 -5.69
CA CYS A 245 -20.03 11.90 -4.31
C CYS A 245 -18.66 12.56 -4.12
N PHE A 246 -17.81 12.58 -5.15
CA PHE A 246 -16.45 13.08 -5.06
C PHE A 246 -16.09 13.97 -6.25
N ALA A 247 -15.32 15.01 -5.98
CA ALA A 247 -14.66 15.83 -6.99
C ALA A 247 -13.15 15.64 -6.89
N GLN A 248 -12.46 15.59 -8.04
CA GLN A 248 -11.01 15.57 -8.04
C GLN A 248 -10.47 16.94 -7.63
N VAL A 249 -9.45 16.92 -6.76
CA VAL A 249 -8.73 18.15 -6.38
C VAL A 249 -7.35 18.16 -7.03
N PRO A 250 -6.78 19.34 -7.32
CA PRO A 250 -5.42 19.45 -7.80
C PRO A 250 -4.45 18.79 -6.83
N ALA A 251 -3.63 17.91 -7.33
CA ALA A 251 -2.52 17.30 -6.61
C ALA A 251 -1.29 17.41 -7.49
N GLY A 252 -0.13 17.71 -6.90
CA GLY A 252 1.12 17.81 -7.66
C GLY A 252 1.46 16.47 -8.34
N GLU A 253 2.17 16.52 -9.46
CA GLU A 253 2.72 15.31 -10.08
C GLU A 253 3.97 14.86 -9.33
N MET A 254 4.02 13.57 -9.01
CA MET A 254 5.20 13.01 -8.38
C MET A 254 6.32 12.86 -9.40
N PRO A 255 7.51 13.46 -9.19
CA PRO A 255 8.62 13.33 -10.12
C PRO A 255 9.00 11.87 -10.33
N PHE A 256 9.31 11.49 -11.57
CA PHE A 256 9.68 10.12 -11.94
C PHE A 256 10.82 9.51 -11.10
N TYR A 257 11.78 10.33 -10.66
CA TYR A 257 12.92 9.91 -9.85
C TYR A 257 12.66 9.93 -8.34
N PHE A 258 11.45 10.27 -7.92
CA PHE A 258 11.13 10.47 -6.50
C PHE A 258 11.09 9.15 -5.73
N ASP A 259 10.62 8.09 -6.38
CA ASP A 259 10.66 6.74 -5.83
C ASP A 259 11.72 5.90 -6.56
N ALA A 260 12.54 5.17 -5.80
CA ALA A 260 13.60 4.34 -6.36
C ALA A 260 13.07 3.18 -7.22
N VAL A 261 11.78 2.80 -7.08
CA VAL A 261 11.23 1.58 -7.69
C VAL A 261 10.48 1.86 -8.97
N ARG A 262 9.52 2.79 -8.94
CA ARG A 262 8.62 3.08 -10.06
C ARG A 262 8.08 4.51 -9.95
N SER A 263 7.64 5.06 -11.07
CA SER A 263 6.81 6.25 -11.04
C SER A 263 5.49 5.91 -10.35
N VAL A 264 5.19 6.58 -9.26
CA VAL A 264 3.90 6.48 -8.59
C VAL A 264 2.97 7.53 -9.19
N ARG A 265 1.86 7.09 -9.77
CA ARG A 265 0.76 7.96 -10.13
C ARG A 265 -0.22 8.00 -8.98
N PHE A 266 -0.80 9.16 -8.71
CA PHE A 266 -1.84 9.27 -7.70
C PHE A 266 -2.86 10.35 -8.08
N ALA A 267 -4.02 10.25 -7.46
CA ALA A 267 -5.08 11.25 -7.58
C ALA A 267 -5.75 11.45 -6.21
N VAL A 268 -6.24 12.65 -5.98
CA VAL A 268 -6.90 13.02 -4.73
C VAL A 268 -8.31 13.50 -5.04
N PHE A 269 -9.26 13.05 -4.23
CA PHE A 269 -10.66 13.38 -4.38
C PHE A 269 -11.22 13.82 -3.03
N ARG A 270 -12.09 14.82 -3.03
CA ARG A 270 -12.83 15.24 -1.85
C ARG A 270 -14.31 15.00 -2.03
N ALA A 271 -14.96 14.58 -0.95
CA ALA A 271 -16.40 14.47 -0.93
C ALA A 271 -17.02 15.85 -1.24
N VAL A 272 -18.02 15.83 -2.11
CA VAL A 272 -18.85 16.99 -2.39
C VAL A 272 -20.11 16.84 -1.55
N THR A 273 -20.51 17.92 -0.87
CA THR A 273 -21.80 17.94 -0.17
C THR A 273 -22.88 17.75 -1.24
N PRO A 274 -23.80 16.79 -1.07
CA PRO A 274 -24.96 16.72 -1.97
C PRO A 274 -25.68 18.07 -1.90
N ALA A 275 -25.94 18.62 -3.09
CA ALA A 275 -26.74 19.83 -3.20
C ALA A 275 -28.20 19.54 -2.75
#